data_1d3b2a709c37bff6964aaf68dad0c374
#
_entry.id   1d3b2a709c37bff6964aaf68dad0c374
#
_cell.length_a   1.000
_cell.length_b   1.000
_cell.length_c   1.000
_cell.angle_alpha   90.00
_cell.angle_beta   90.00
_cell.angle_gamma   90.00
#
_symmetry.space_group_name_H-M   'P 1'
#
loop_
_entity.id
_entity.type
_entity.pdbx_description
1 polymer ?
#
loop_
_entity_poly.entity_id
_entity_poly.type
_entity_poly.pdbx_seq_one_letter_code
_entity_poly.pdbx_strand_id
1 'polypeptide(L)'
;MRRAPTTVRLKRPLARFADDSGVAVIEAAIAFPFLVILMAGLFEFGLIFYNFELVQTGVRDAGRYLSRVDDVAAAQESAKRLAVTGSPVAGNPPRVKWWSTTQVEVATRTVANPRDAATGLRNYRAGDTLTVVRVSTTIPYQGIGLLKALGLGPIQIGAAHEERYVGN
;
A
#
# COMPACT_ATOMS: atom_id res chain seq x y z
N MET A 1 -73.16 -32.02 52.14
CA MET A 1 -72.08 -31.04 51.92
C MET A 1 -70.85 -31.77 51.47
N ARG A 2 -70.54 -31.78 50.14
CA ARG A 2 -69.31 -32.36 49.55
C ARG A 2 -68.32 -31.25 49.26
N ARG A 3 -67.16 -31.26 49.92
CA ARG A 3 -66.06 -30.31 49.63
C ARG A 3 -65.33 -30.76 48.37
N ALA A 4 -65.18 -29.88 47.41
CA ALA A 4 -64.38 -30.05 46.19
C ALA A 4 -62.90 -30.02 46.51
N PRO A 5 -62.06 -30.83 45.86
CA PRO A 5 -60.62 -30.80 46.03
C PRO A 5 -59.98 -29.57 45.31
N THR A 6 -59.22 -28.81 46.05
CA THR A 6 -58.45 -27.67 45.54
C THR A 6 -57.23 -28.20 44.81
N THR A 7 -57.23 -28.18 43.47
CA THR A 7 -56.02 -28.49 42.64
C THR A 7 -55.02 -27.36 42.70
N VAL A 8 -53.89 -27.58 43.39
CA VAL A 8 -52.74 -26.70 43.39
C VAL A 8 -52.05 -26.86 42.05
N ARG A 9 -52.16 -25.83 41.17
CA ARG A 9 -51.34 -25.75 39.94
C ARG A 9 -49.91 -25.41 40.31
N LEU A 10 -49.02 -26.40 40.30
CA LEU A 10 -47.59 -26.20 40.33
C LEU A 10 -47.19 -25.45 39.06
N LYS A 11 -46.85 -24.16 39.17
CA LYS A 11 -46.25 -23.40 38.10
C LYS A 11 -44.85 -24.01 37.80
N ARG A 12 -44.69 -24.54 36.62
CA ARG A 12 -43.41 -25.08 36.12
C ARG A 12 -42.37 -23.96 36.01
N PRO A 13 -41.24 -24.02 36.75
CA PRO A 13 -40.17 -23.02 36.64
C PRO A 13 -39.24 -23.25 35.45
N LEU A 14 -39.60 -24.09 34.47
CA LEU A 14 -38.74 -24.49 33.33
C LEU A 14 -38.86 -23.58 32.09
N ALA A 15 -39.70 -22.51 32.14
CA ALA A 15 -39.82 -21.58 31.01
C ALA A 15 -38.69 -20.54 30.90
N ARG A 16 -37.70 -20.57 31.81
CA ARG A 16 -36.60 -19.60 31.80
C ARG A 16 -35.37 -20.02 30.99
N PHE A 17 -35.32 -21.24 30.44
CA PHE A 17 -34.24 -21.72 29.61
C PHE A 17 -34.48 -21.61 28.10
N ALA A 18 -35.61 -21.05 27.69
CA ALA A 18 -35.94 -20.77 26.29
C ALA A 18 -35.87 -19.26 26.01
N ASP A 19 -34.86 -18.57 26.56
CA ASP A 19 -34.61 -17.18 26.24
C ASP A 19 -33.56 -17.13 25.12
N ASP A 20 -34.01 -17.12 23.85
CA ASP A 20 -33.18 -17.04 22.65
C ASP A 20 -32.30 -15.78 22.64
N SER A 21 -32.63 -14.75 23.46
CA SER A 21 -31.81 -13.56 23.62
C SER A 21 -30.44 -13.85 24.27
N GLY A 22 -30.38 -14.83 25.19
CA GLY A 22 -29.14 -15.26 25.82
C GLY A 22 -28.20 -15.94 24.85
N VAL A 23 -28.73 -16.77 23.93
CA VAL A 23 -27.94 -17.46 22.88
C VAL A 23 -27.34 -16.45 21.91
N ALA A 24 -28.11 -15.48 21.43
CA ALA A 24 -27.65 -14.44 20.53
C ALA A 24 -26.51 -13.60 21.12
N VAL A 25 -26.53 -13.31 22.43
CA VAL A 25 -25.44 -12.59 23.12
C VAL A 25 -24.18 -13.41 23.16
N ILE A 26 -24.25 -14.74 23.38
CA ILE A 26 -23.09 -15.62 23.38
C ILE A 26 -22.50 -15.74 21.96
N GLU A 27 -23.34 -15.90 20.93
CA GLU A 27 -22.92 -15.92 19.54
C GLU A 27 -22.21 -14.62 19.15
N ALA A 28 -22.81 -13.48 19.52
CA ALA A 28 -22.18 -12.17 19.28
C ALA A 28 -20.83 -12.03 20.02
N ALA A 29 -20.75 -12.47 21.28
CA ALA A 29 -19.52 -12.42 22.06
C ALA A 29 -18.39 -13.27 21.44
N ILE A 30 -18.71 -14.40 20.81
CA ILE A 30 -17.74 -15.22 20.09
C ILE A 30 -17.38 -14.61 18.73
N ALA A 31 -18.35 -14.10 17.97
CA ALA A 31 -18.13 -13.55 16.64
C ALA A 31 -17.39 -12.20 16.68
N PHE A 32 -17.64 -11.36 17.68
CA PHE A 32 -17.11 -10.00 17.77
C PHE A 32 -15.58 -9.90 17.70
N PRO A 33 -14.78 -10.72 18.41
CA PRO A 33 -13.33 -10.69 18.30
C PRO A 33 -12.83 -10.96 16.88
N PHE A 34 -13.47 -11.90 16.17
CA PHE A 34 -13.10 -12.20 14.79
C PHE A 34 -13.43 -11.03 13.85
N LEU A 35 -14.56 -10.36 14.05
CA LEU A 35 -14.93 -9.17 13.30
C LEU A 35 -13.94 -8.03 13.54
N VAL A 36 -13.49 -7.83 14.77
CA VAL A 36 -12.50 -6.80 15.12
C VAL A 36 -11.16 -7.09 14.41
N ILE A 37 -10.68 -8.34 14.42
CA ILE A 37 -9.45 -8.73 13.74
C ILE A 37 -9.60 -8.54 12.23
N LEU A 38 -10.72 -8.94 11.65
CA LEU A 38 -11.01 -8.76 10.23
C LEU A 38 -11.01 -7.28 9.84
N MET A 39 -11.69 -6.44 10.62
CA MET A 39 -11.72 -4.99 10.39
C MET A 39 -10.33 -4.36 10.51
N ALA A 40 -9.57 -4.72 11.54
CA ALA A 40 -8.20 -4.23 11.71
C ALA A 40 -7.30 -4.66 10.53
N GLY A 41 -7.45 -5.90 10.05
CA GLY A 41 -6.77 -6.38 8.85
C GLY A 41 -7.12 -5.56 7.61
N LEU A 42 -8.39 -5.25 7.41
CA LEU A 42 -8.84 -4.43 6.29
C LEU A 42 -8.26 -3.01 6.34
N PHE A 43 -8.22 -2.40 7.53
CA PHE A 43 -7.57 -1.10 7.72
C PHE A 43 -6.07 -1.15 7.43
N GLU A 44 -5.37 -2.19 7.89
CA GLU A 44 -3.93 -2.34 7.63
C GLU A 44 -3.62 -2.50 6.13
N PHE A 45 -4.41 -3.30 5.41
CA PHE A 45 -4.31 -3.38 3.96
C PHE A 45 -4.55 -2.04 3.27
N GLY A 46 -5.57 -1.30 3.70
CA GLY A 46 -5.83 0.05 3.20
C GLY A 46 -4.63 0.99 3.37
N LEU A 47 -3.96 0.94 4.53
CA LEU A 47 -2.74 1.70 4.78
C LEU A 47 -1.56 1.26 3.90
N ILE A 48 -1.41 -0.05 3.65
CA ILE A 48 -0.38 -0.57 2.73
C ILE A 48 -0.60 0.00 1.32
N PHE A 49 -1.81 -0.11 0.78
CA PHE A 49 -2.14 0.43 -0.54
C PHE A 49 -1.96 1.94 -0.62
N TYR A 50 -2.39 2.67 0.39
CA TYR A 50 -2.20 4.12 0.45
C TYR A 50 -0.72 4.51 0.40
N ASN A 51 0.13 3.86 1.22
CA ASN A 51 1.56 4.13 1.21
C ASN A 51 2.22 3.68 -0.12
N PHE A 52 1.78 2.56 -0.69
CA PHE A 52 2.25 2.09 -2.00
C PHE A 52 1.98 3.14 -3.09
N GLU A 53 0.77 3.70 -3.15
CA GLU A 53 0.42 4.75 -4.11
C GLU A 53 1.25 6.02 -3.93
N LEU A 54 1.53 6.44 -2.69
CA LEU A 54 2.40 7.58 -2.42
C LEU A 54 3.82 7.34 -2.92
N VAL A 55 4.37 6.14 -2.67
CA VAL A 55 5.71 5.75 -3.11
C VAL A 55 5.77 5.67 -4.64
N GLN A 56 4.79 5.01 -5.26
CA GLN A 56 4.73 4.87 -6.71
C GLN A 56 4.61 6.23 -7.41
N THR A 57 3.77 7.13 -6.88
CA THR A 57 3.63 8.49 -7.40
C THR A 57 4.95 9.25 -7.29
N GLY A 58 5.63 9.16 -6.14
CA GLY A 58 6.92 9.82 -5.93
C GLY A 58 8.00 9.34 -6.89
N VAL A 59 8.13 8.04 -7.07
CA VAL A 59 9.09 7.45 -8.02
C VAL A 59 8.80 7.87 -9.46
N ARG A 60 7.52 7.96 -9.84
CA ARG A 60 7.09 8.43 -11.16
C ARG A 60 7.40 9.92 -11.38
N ASP A 61 7.13 10.76 -10.37
CA ASP A 61 7.45 12.19 -10.42
C ASP A 61 8.95 12.42 -10.63
N ALA A 62 9.78 11.68 -9.87
CA ALA A 62 11.24 11.76 -9.99
C ALA A 62 11.75 11.28 -11.36
N GLY A 63 11.18 10.21 -11.91
CA GLY A 63 11.52 9.72 -13.24
C GLY A 63 11.22 10.74 -14.33
N ARG A 64 10.04 11.34 -14.29
CA ARG A 64 9.65 12.42 -15.22
C ARG A 64 10.52 13.66 -15.08
N TYR A 65 10.90 14.02 -13.86
CA TYR A 65 11.81 15.14 -13.62
C TYR A 65 13.17 14.86 -14.26
N LEU A 66 13.77 13.70 -13.99
CA LEU A 66 15.08 13.32 -14.54
C LEU A 66 15.08 13.16 -16.06
N SER A 67 13.95 12.81 -16.67
CA SER A 67 13.88 12.65 -18.12
C SER A 67 14.03 13.97 -18.89
N ARG A 68 13.91 15.12 -18.22
CA ARG A 68 13.88 16.47 -18.82
C ARG A 68 14.97 17.41 -18.35
N VAL A 69 15.84 17.00 -17.42
CA VAL A 69 16.96 17.82 -16.97
C VAL A 69 18.13 17.72 -17.93
N ASP A 70 19.00 18.73 -17.96
CA ASP A 70 20.20 18.75 -18.81
C ASP A 70 21.24 17.74 -18.33
N ASP A 71 21.43 17.63 -17.01
CA ASP A 71 22.38 16.72 -16.37
C ASP A 71 21.69 15.87 -15.30
N VAL A 72 21.52 14.59 -15.64
CA VAL A 72 20.91 13.60 -14.73
C VAL A 72 21.75 13.42 -13.47
N ALA A 73 23.08 13.43 -13.58
CA ALA A 73 23.95 13.22 -12.42
C ALA A 73 23.86 14.36 -11.41
N ALA A 74 23.87 15.59 -11.88
CA ALA A 74 23.73 16.77 -11.04
C ALA A 74 22.33 16.86 -10.40
N ALA A 75 21.29 16.37 -11.09
CA ALA A 75 19.90 16.44 -10.65
C ALA A 75 19.45 15.31 -9.72
N GLN A 76 20.27 14.25 -9.52
CA GLN A 76 19.88 13.05 -8.76
C GLN A 76 19.35 13.35 -7.36
N GLU A 77 20.03 14.19 -6.59
CA GLU A 77 19.62 14.51 -5.22
C GLU A 77 18.31 15.31 -5.17
N SER A 78 18.08 16.17 -6.15
CA SER A 78 16.80 16.88 -6.30
C SER A 78 15.67 15.92 -6.68
N ALA A 79 15.93 14.95 -7.55
CA ALA A 79 14.98 13.92 -7.93
C ALA A 79 14.62 13.00 -6.76
N LYS A 80 15.60 12.57 -5.95
CA LYS A 80 15.36 11.77 -4.75
C LYS A 80 14.50 12.52 -3.73
N ARG A 81 14.77 13.84 -3.54
CA ARG A 81 13.92 14.69 -2.70
C ARG A 81 12.50 14.79 -3.27
N LEU A 82 12.37 15.02 -4.56
CA LEU A 82 11.07 15.08 -5.25
C LEU A 82 10.26 13.78 -5.05
N ALA A 83 10.91 12.63 -5.18
CA ALA A 83 10.27 11.34 -4.91
C ALA A 83 9.70 11.30 -3.49
N VAL A 84 10.54 11.54 -2.51
CA VAL A 84 10.23 11.35 -1.09
C VAL A 84 9.26 12.41 -0.56
N THR A 85 9.42 13.67 -0.96
CA THR A 85 8.70 14.80 -0.35
C THR A 85 7.67 15.46 -1.27
N GLY A 86 7.73 15.20 -2.57
CA GLY A 86 6.95 15.94 -3.57
C GLY A 86 7.56 17.29 -3.98
N SER A 87 8.77 17.60 -3.51
CA SER A 87 9.47 18.85 -3.82
C SER A 87 10.96 18.56 -4.08
N PRO A 88 11.57 19.17 -5.12
CA PRO A 88 13.01 19.06 -5.34
C PRO A 88 13.84 19.83 -4.31
N VAL A 89 13.19 20.76 -3.57
CA VAL A 89 13.83 21.62 -2.57
C VAL A 89 13.89 20.89 -1.22
N ALA A 90 14.98 21.11 -0.48
CA ALA A 90 15.15 20.55 0.86
C ALA A 90 14.21 21.20 1.89
N GLY A 91 13.93 20.47 2.99
CA GLY A 91 13.15 20.97 4.12
C GLY A 91 11.68 20.55 4.14
N ASN A 92 11.19 19.85 3.12
CA ASN A 92 9.81 19.36 3.10
C ASN A 92 9.70 17.99 3.78
N PRO A 93 8.58 17.69 4.50
CA PRO A 93 8.36 16.42 5.13
C PRO A 93 8.16 15.30 4.08
N PRO A 94 8.53 14.06 4.40
CA PRO A 94 8.34 12.94 3.49
C PRO A 94 6.85 12.58 3.32
N ARG A 95 6.46 12.15 2.12
CA ARG A 95 5.11 11.64 1.80
C ARG A 95 4.74 10.42 2.66
N VAL A 96 5.72 9.58 2.93
CA VAL A 96 5.63 8.43 3.84
C VAL A 96 6.65 8.63 4.95
N LYS A 97 6.21 8.65 6.21
CA LYS A 97 6.98 9.05 7.38
C LYS A 97 8.36 8.38 7.52
N TRP A 98 8.48 7.14 7.08
CA TRP A 98 9.72 6.34 7.17
C TRP A 98 10.44 6.18 5.82
N TRP A 99 10.06 6.95 4.81
CA TRP A 99 10.74 6.97 3.52
C TRP A 99 11.78 8.07 3.47
N SER A 100 13.02 7.72 3.09
CA SER A 100 14.14 8.66 3.02
C SER A 100 14.77 8.64 1.62
N THR A 101 15.48 9.71 1.28
CA THR A 101 16.20 9.84 0.00
C THR A 101 17.29 8.78 -0.18
N THR A 102 17.85 8.25 0.92
CA THR A 102 18.85 7.17 0.88
C THR A 102 18.30 5.83 0.38
N GLN A 103 16.98 5.66 0.40
CA GLN A 103 16.29 4.46 -0.08
C GLN A 103 15.85 4.58 -1.54
N VAL A 104 16.12 5.73 -2.18
CA VAL A 104 15.79 5.96 -3.59
C VAL A 104 17.04 5.79 -4.42
N GLU A 105 16.97 4.90 -5.40
CA GLU A 105 18.03 4.62 -6.36
C GLU A 105 17.69 5.24 -7.70
N VAL A 106 18.71 5.83 -8.34
CA VAL A 106 18.63 6.38 -9.69
C VAL A 106 19.68 5.69 -10.53
N ALA A 107 19.28 5.11 -11.64
CA ALA A 107 20.16 4.47 -12.60
C ALA A 107 19.83 4.95 -14.01
N THR A 108 20.87 5.02 -14.86
CA THR A 108 20.72 5.27 -16.29
C THR A 108 21.19 4.05 -17.07
N ARG A 109 20.49 3.71 -18.13
CA ARG A 109 20.88 2.64 -19.05
C ARG A 109 20.68 3.05 -20.49
N THR A 110 21.49 2.52 -21.37
CA THR A 110 21.37 2.70 -22.80
C THR A 110 20.66 1.48 -23.41
N VAL A 111 19.66 1.74 -24.24
CA VAL A 111 18.85 0.72 -24.92
C VAL A 111 18.97 0.93 -26.42
N ALA A 112 19.06 -0.15 -27.19
CA ALA A 112 19.06 -0.07 -28.65
C ALA A 112 17.73 0.48 -29.19
N ASN A 113 17.81 1.29 -30.24
CA ASN A 113 16.68 1.83 -30.99
C ASN A 113 16.72 1.27 -32.43
N PRO A 114 16.35 0.00 -32.63
CA PRO A 114 16.45 -0.65 -33.90
C PRO A 114 15.54 0.01 -34.96
N ARG A 115 15.90 -0.18 -36.23
CA ARG A 115 15.01 0.14 -37.36
C ARG A 115 14.03 -1.01 -37.55
N ASP A 116 12.80 -0.66 -37.83
CA ASP A 116 11.80 -1.61 -38.30
C ASP A 116 12.23 -2.18 -39.65
N ALA A 117 12.22 -3.50 -39.79
CA ALA A 117 12.71 -4.18 -40.99
C ALA A 117 11.88 -3.90 -42.27
N ALA A 118 10.59 -3.61 -42.12
CA ALA A 118 9.68 -3.38 -43.22
C ALA A 118 9.68 -1.91 -43.68
N THR A 119 9.77 -0.96 -42.74
CA THR A 119 9.66 0.47 -43.03
C THR A 119 11.02 1.18 -43.08
N GLY A 120 12.07 0.58 -42.52
CA GLY A 120 13.38 1.20 -42.33
C GLY A 120 13.41 2.34 -41.31
N LEU A 121 12.26 2.65 -40.70
CA LEU A 121 12.12 3.72 -39.73
C LEU A 121 12.51 3.23 -38.33
N ARG A 122 13.01 4.14 -37.51
CA ARG A 122 13.24 3.84 -36.08
C ARG A 122 11.95 3.95 -35.30
N ASN A 123 11.81 3.13 -34.26
CA ASN A 123 10.66 3.16 -33.38
C ASN A 123 10.53 4.50 -32.65
N TYR A 124 11.64 5.16 -32.38
CA TYR A 124 11.67 6.46 -31.71
C TYR A 124 12.57 7.45 -32.47
N ARG A 125 12.19 8.72 -32.46
CA ARG A 125 13.04 9.80 -32.99
C ARG A 125 14.26 10.00 -32.08
N ALA A 126 15.35 9.35 -32.42
CA ALA A 126 16.65 9.42 -31.75
C ALA A 126 17.69 8.73 -32.61
N GLY A 127 18.94 8.68 -32.12
CA GLY A 127 20.02 7.91 -32.74
C GLY A 127 19.83 6.38 -32.65
N ASP A 128 20.93 5.64 -32.74
CA ASP A 128 20.91 4.16 -32.67
C ASP A 128 20.59 3.62 -31.30
N THR A 129 20.69 4.48 -30.29
CA THR A 129 20.45 4.16 -28.89
C THR A 129 19.59 5.21 -28.23
N LEU A 130 18.90 4.80 -27.16
CA LEU A 130 18.10 5.63 -26.27
C LEU A 130 18.68 5.53 -24.86
N THR A 131 18.76 6.65 -24.18
CA THR A 131 19.04 6.65 -22.74
C THR A 131 17.71 6.54 -21.98
N VAL A 132 17.66 5.62 -21.02
CA VAL A 132 16.52 5.43 -20.12
C VAL A 132 16.99 5.71 -18.70
N VAL A 133 16.24 6.54 -17.99
CA VAL A 133 16.43 6.80 -16.56
C VAL A 133 15.47 5.91 -15.78
N ARG A 134 16.00 5.18 -14.82
CA ARG A 134 15.22 4.36 -13.89
C ARG A 134 15.34 4.94 -12.49
N VAL A 135 14.20 5.14 -11.85
CA VAL A 135 14.10 5.46 -10.42
C VAL A 135 13.44 4.30 -9.72
N SER A 136 14.03 3.81 -8.65
CA SER A 136 13.48 2.70 -7.87
C SER A 136 13.67 2.91 -6.38
N THR A 137 12.82 2.27 -5.59
CA THR A 137 12.89 2.29 -4.13
C THR A 137 12.28 1.03 -3.56
N THR A 138 12.77 0.60 -2.40
CA THR A 138 12.17 -0.45 -1.60
C THR A 138 12.26 -0.04 -0.13
N ILE A 139 11.12 0.04 0.54
CA ILE A 139 11.03 0.49 1.94
C ILE A 139 10.26 -0.53 2.77
N PRO A 140 10.66 -0.77 4.03
CA PRO A 140 9.89 -1.60 4.94
C PRO A 140 8.59 -0.88 5.34
N TYR A 141 7.46 -1.56 5.23
CA TYR A 141 6.19 -1.04 5.70
C TYR A 141 6.16 -0.98 7.24
N GLN A 142 5.77 0.17 7.79
CA GLN A 142 5.62 0.40 9.22
C GLN A 142 4.17 0.84 9.51
N GLY A 143 3.26 -0.13 9.55
CA GLY A 143 1.85 0.09 9.85
C GLY A 143 1.52 -0.03 11.33
N ILE A 144 0.26 -0.35 11.63
CA ILE A 144 -0.24 -0.54 12.99
C ILE A 144 0.29 -1.82 13.67
N GLY A 145 0.94 -2.70 12.91
CA GLY A 145 1.63 -3.88 13.45
C GLY A 145 0.77 -5.12 13.62
N LEU A 146 -0.47 -5.14 13.13
CA LEU A 146 -1.34 -6.30 13.19
C LEU A 146 -0.74 -7.49 12.44
N LEU A 147 -0.22 -7.26 11.23
CA LEU A 147 0.40 -8.32 10.43
C LEU A 147 1.59 -8.95 11.16
N LYS A 148 2.41 -8.14 11.83
CA LYS A 148 3.50 -8.62 12.68
C LYS A 148 2.98 -9.43 13.87
N ALA A 149 1.89 -9.01 14.50
CA ALA A 149 1.27 -9.74 15.60
C ALA A 149 0.70 -11.09 15.16
N LEU A 150 0.26 -11.20 13.89
CA LEU A 150 -0.20 -12.45 13.27
C LEU A 150 0.95 -13.34 12.75
N GLY A 151 2.22 -12.97 13.01
CA GLY A 151 3.39 -13.73 12.55
C GLY A 151 3.69 -13.56 11.05
N LEU A 152 3.02 -12.63 10.37
CA LEU A 152 3.34 -12.28 8.99
C LEU A 152 4.58 -11.39 9.01
N GLY A 153 5.62 -11.80 8.28
CA GLY A 153 6.93 -11.14 8.25
C GLY A 153 6.87 -9.70 7.76
N PRO A 154 8.02 -9.00 7.74
CA PRO A 154 8.08 -7.61 7.32
C PRO A 154 7.66 -7.48 5.85
N ILE A 155 6.60 -6.69 5.61
CA ILE A 155 6.15 -6.35 4.27
C ILE A 155 7.06 -5.26 3.72
N GLN A 156 7.45 -5.40 2.44
CA GLN A 156 8.21 -4.40 1.71
C GLN A 156 7.30 -3.71 0.68
N ILE A 157 7.40 -2.39 0.62
CA ILE A 157 6.79 -1.59 -0.44
C ILE A 157 7.89 -1.28 -1.44
N GLY A 158 7.77 -1.84 -2.65
CA GLY A 158 8.69 -1.60 -3.76
C GLY A 158 8.00 -0.87 -4.89
N ALA A 159 8.67 0.11 -5.49
CA ALA A 159 8.24 0.79 -6.70
C ALA A 159 9.43 1.08 -7.62
N ALA A 160 9.19 1.01 -8.92
CA ALA A 160 10.17 1.40 -9.93
C ALA A 160 9.46 2.06 -11.11
N HIS A 161 10.10 3.05 -11.70
CA HIS A 161 9.62 3.72 -12.89
C HIS A 161 10.77 4.01 -13.84
N GLU A 162 10.54 3.81 -15.12
CA GLU A 162 11.51 4.08 -16.18
C GLU A 162 10.94 5.11 -17.15
N GLU A 163 11.73 6.10 -17.47
CA GLU A 163 11.41 7.12 -18.47
C GLU A 163 12.55 7.24 -19.49
N ARG A 164 12.16 7.48 -20.73
CA ARG A 164 13.13 7.82 -21.75
C ARG A 164 13.68 9.22 -21.48
N TYR A 165 15.00 9.32 -21.44
CA TYR A 165 15.67 10.62 -21.36
C TYR A 165 15.47 11.39 -22.66
N VAL A 166 14.94 12.59 -22.56
CA VAL A 166 14.68 13.48 -23.71
C VAL A 166 15.67 14.62 -23.73
N GLY A 167 16.18 14.99 -22.56
CA GLY A 167 16.96 16.21 -22.36
C GLY A 167 16.10 17.46 -22.47
N ASN A 168 16.75 18.62 -22.36
CA ASN A 168 16.13 19.91 -22.62
C ASN A 168 16.60 20.44 -23.96
#